data_e7f1ee21de262827e1a4ab65b249fb8d
#
_entry.id   e7f1ee21de262827e1a4ab65b249fb8d
#
_cell.length_a   1.000
_cell.length_b   1.000
_cell.length_c   1.000
_cell.angle_alpha   90.00
_cell.angle_beta   90.00
_cell.angle_gamma   90.00
#
_symmetry.space_group_name_H-M   'P 1'
#
loop_
_entity.id
_entity.type
_entity.pdbx_description
1 polymer ?
#
loop_
_entity_poly.entity_id
_entity_poly.type
_entity_poly.pdbx_seq_one_letter_code
_entity_poly.pdbx_strand_id
1 'polypeptide(L)'
;LVRGLQGLLGATAAGAAAVGQPIVQVGTPASSPRIAALHLPLQDLGEEGYLIRHLQQGGQGGIVVAANSDVGTLHGVFHLLRLVQTTQPLADVDLRQSPKIQRRVLNHWDNLDRSVERGYAGQSLWDWQKLPGWLDPRYTDYARANASIGINGTVLNNVNANALSLTPMYLEKAAALASVMRPYGIRVYLSARFSAPIEIGGLATADPLDPAVQRWWKDKVDEIYRYIPDFGGLLVKANSEGQPGPQDYGRSH
;
A
#
# COMPACT_ATOMS: atom_id res chain seq x y z
N LEU A 1 16.54 -0.51 6.22
CA LEU A 1 17.68 -1.42 6.17
C LEU A 1 18.28 -1.65 7.56
N VAL A 2 18.75 -0.61 8.25
CA VAL A 2 19.40 -0.70 9.58
C VAL A 2 18.57 -1.52 10.57
N ARG A 3 17.29 -1.15 10.76
CA ARG A 3 16.36 -1.88 11.64
C ARG A 3 16.20 -3.37 11.25
N GLY A 4 16.15 -3.66 9.96
CA GLY A 4 16.04 -5.03 9.47
C GLY A 4 17.30 -5.86 9.73
N LEU A 5 18.48 -5.29 9.48
CA LEU A 5 19.76 -5.95 9.75
C LEU A 5 19.97 -6.18 11.24
N GLN A 6 19.63 -5.19 12.09
CA GLN A 6 19.68 -5.35 13.54
C GLN A 6 18.80 -6.51 14.02
N GLY A 7 17.57 -6.62 13.49
CA GLY A 7 16.67 -7.70 13.83
C GLY A 7 17.16 -9.09 13.37
N LEU A 8 17.81 -9.17 12.20
CA LEU A 8 18.30 -10.43 11.65
C LEU A 8 19.63 -10.89 12.24
N LEU A 9 20.55 -9.94 12.49
CA LEU A 9 21.93 -10.25 12.86
C LEU A 9 22.23 -10.05 14.35
N GLY A 10 21.29 -9.50 15.12
CA GLY A 10 21.47 -9.21 16.54
C GLY A 10 22.58 -8.18 16.84
N ALA A 11 23.10 -7.50 15.80
CA ALA A 11 24.20 -6.57 15.90
C ALA A 11 23.75 -5.14 15.66
N THR A 12 24.42 -4.17 16.27
CA THR A 12 24.20 -2.76 16.00
C THR A 12 24.79 -2.41 14.63
N ALA A 13 23.96 -2.23 13.62
CA ALA A 13 24.42 -1.70 12.34
C ALA A 13 24.80 -0.21 12.52
N ALA A 14 26.07 0.12 12.35
CA ALA A 14 26.54 1.49 12.44
C ALA A 14 26.02 2.34 11.25
N GLY A 15 25.56 3.54 11.50
CA GLY A 15 25.03 4.45 10.46
C GLY A 15 26.10 5.06 9.55
N ALA A 16 27.37 5.05 9.93
CA ALA A 16 28.50 5.50 9.13
C ALA A 16 29.55 4.39 9.04
N ALA A 17 29.98 4.06 7.82
CA ALA A 17 31.05 3.11 7.61
C ALA A 17 32.39 3.71 7.99
N ALA A 18 33.18 2.97 8.75
CA ALA A 18 34.60 3.30 8.94
C ALA A 18 35.35 3.08 7.62
N VAL A 19 36.46 3.81 7.42
CA VAL A 19 37.32 3.64 6.24
C VAL A 19 37.77 2.17 6.17
N GLY A 20 37.57 1.51 5.01
CA GLY A 20 37.93 0.11 4.81
C GLY A 20 36.83 -0.93 5.10
N GLN A 21 35.67 -0.53 5.55
CA GLN A 21 34.54 -1.43 5.78
C GLN A 21 33.65 -1.55 4.53
N PRO A 22 33.07 -2.73 4.25
CA PRO A 22 32.10 -2.89 3.16
C PRO A 22 30.87 -2.02 3.43
N ILE A 23 30.41 -1.32 2.38
CA ILE A 23 29.32 -0.33 2.49
C ILE A 23 28.08 -0.85 1.79
N VAL A 24 26.92 -0.68 2.42
CA VAL A 24 25.63 -0.81 1.74
C VAL A 24 25.10 0.60 1.45
N GLN A 25 25.00 0.95 0.17
CA GLN A 25 24.44 2.21 -0.31
C GLN A 25 22.99 2.00 -0.72
N VAL A 26 22.09 2.85 -0.24
CA VAL A 26 20.64 2.70 -0.49
C VAL A 26 20.05 4.06 -0.87
N GLY A 27 19.28 4.12 -1.96
CA GLY A 27 18.57 5.34 -2.34
C GLY A 27 18.24 5.42 -3.83
N THR A 28 17.91 6.63 -4.24
CA THR A 28 17.68 6.99 -5.65
C THR A 28 18.77 7.93 -6.16
N PRO A 29 18.96 8.08 -7.48
CA PRO A 29 19.87 9.12 -8.01
C PRO A 29 19.50 10.54 -7.55
N ALA A 30 18.20 10.81 -7.30
CA ALA A 30 17.74 12.11 -6.82
C ALA A 30 18.08 12.33 -5.33
N SER A 31 18.04 11.29 -4.51
CA SER A 31 18.28 11.39 -3.06
C SER A 31 19.75 11.25 -2.67
N SER A 32 20.61 10.72 -3.57
CA SER A 32 22.02 10.42 -3.27
C SER A 32 22.94 10.75 -4.45
N PRO A 33 23.78 11.80 -4.35
CA PRO A 33 24.81 12.09 -5.35
C PRO A 33 25.78 10.92 -5.60
N ARG A 34 26.04 10.10 -4.58
CA ARG A 34 26.89 8.90 -4.72
C ARG A 34 26.25 7.87 -5.64
N ILE A 35 24.93 7.65 -5.50
CA ILE A 35 24.18 6.73 -6.37
C ILE A 35 24.05 7.31 -7.78
N ALA A 36 23.82 8.62 -7.90
CA ALA A 36 23.79 9.30 -9.20
C ALA A 36 25.08 9.11 -9.99
N ALA A 37 26.24 9.24 -9.32
CA ALA A 37 27.57 9.07 -9.93
C ALA A 37 27.86 7.63 -10.40
N LEU A 38 27.08 6.63 -9.97
CA LEU A 38 27.24 5.25 -10.42
C LEU A 38 26.64 4.98 -11.81
N HIS A 39 25.83 5.89 -12.34
CA HIS A 39 25.16 5.76 -13.65
C HIS A 39 24.48 4.40 -13.88
N LEU A 40 23.75 3.93 -12.85
CA LEU A 40 23.12 2.62 -12.86
C LEU A 40 21.97 2.54 -13.88
N PRO A 41 21.74 1.37 -14.55
CA PRO A 41 20.69 1.22 -15.54
C PRO A 41 19.31 1.05 -14.87
N LEU A 42 18.68 2.15 -14.51
CA LEU A 42 17.38 2.17 -13.80
C LEU A 42 16.19 2.48 -14.72
N GLN A 43 16.42 2.82 -16.01
CA GLN A 43 15.42 3.46 -16.89
C GLN A 43 14.11 2.65 -17.04
N ASP A 44 14.22 1.31 -17.15
CA ASP A 44 13.06 0.44 -17.43
C ASP A 44 12.46 -0.19 -16.18
N LEU A 45 12.87 0.24 -14.99
CA LEU A 45 12.41 -0.35 -13.73
C LEU A 45 11.05 0.16 -13.27
N GLY A 46 10.59 1.29 -13.83
CA GLY A 46 9.37 1.94 -13.38
C GLY A 46 9.49 2.49 -11.96
N GLU A 47 8.35 2.71 -11.32
CA GLU A 47 8.28 3.31 -9.98
C GLU A 47 8.64 2.32 -8.86
N GLU A 48 8.20 1.06 -8.98
CA GLU A 48 8.36 0.06 -7.91
C GLU A 48 9.53 -0.91 -8.13
N GLY A 49 10.22 -0.78 -9.27
CA GLY A 49 11.37 -1.62 -9.56
C GLY A 49 12.65 -1.13 -8.92
N TYR A 50 13.63 -2.02 -8.80
CA TYR A 50 14.90 -1.77 -8.13
C TYR A 50 16.04 -2.59 -8.71
N LEU A 51 17.26 -2.17 -8.39
CA LEU A 51 18.52 -2.85 -8.68
C LEU A 51 19.25 -3.13 -7.36
N ILE A 52 19.76 -4.35 -7.21
CA ILE A 52 20.71 -4.71 -6.15
C ILE A 52 21.97 -5.22 -6.83
N ARG A 53 23.11 -4.55 -6.59
CA ARG A 53 24.36 -4.91 -7.24
C ARG A 53 25.54 -4.84 -6.28
N HIS A 54 26.43 -5.83 -6.38
CA HIS A 54 27.74 -5.75 -5.76
C HIS A 54 28.63 -4.81 -6.59
N LEU A 55 29.30 -3.90 -5.92
CA LEU A 55 30.23 -2.95 -6.52
C LEU A 55 31.61 -3.09 -5.90
N GLN A 56 32.64 -3.03 -6.72
CA GLN A 56 34.00 -2.82 -6.27
C GLN A 56 34.42 -1.37 -6.56
N GLN A 57 34.58 -0.57 -5.54
CA GLN A 57 35.06 0.81 -5.64
C GLN A 57 36.36 0.97 -4.84
N GLY A 58 37.47 1.34 -5.52
CA GLY A 58 38.74 1.61 -4.85
C GLY A 58 39.30 0.44 -4.03
N GLY A 59 39.05 -0.80 -4.45
CA GLY A 59 39.49 -2.01 -3.74
C GLY A 59 38.59 -2.44 -2.58
N GLN A 60 37.46 -1.75 -2.37
CA GLN A 60 36.47 -2.09 -1.36
C GLN A 60 35.22 -2.66 -2.00
N GLY A 61 34.77 -3.83 -1.53
CA GLY A 61 33.48 -4.41 -1.91
C GLY A 61 32.33 -3.71 -1.21
N GLY A 62 31.22 -3.48 -1.94
CA GLY A 62 30.00 -2.87 -1.37
C GLY A 62 28.77 -3.35 -2.10
N ILE A 63 27.60 -3.11 -1.53
CA ILE A 63 26.31 -3.40 -2.15
C ILE A 63 25.59 -2.08 -2.38
N VAL A 64 25.03 -1.89 -3.57
CA VAL A 64 24.09 -0.81 -3.85
C VAL A 64 22.67 -1.37 -4.01
N VAL A 65 21.70 -0.71 -3.37
CA VAL A 65 20.28 -0.86 -3.61
C VAL A 65 19.78 0.45 -4.17
N ALA A 66 19.42 0.45 -5.45
CA ALA A 66 19.03 1.67 -6.16
C ALA A 66 17.71 1.49 -6.91
N ALA A 67 16.92 2.56 -6.98
CA ALA A 67 15.64 2.60 -7.68
C ALA A 67 15.35 4.01 -8.22
N ASN A 68 14.28 4.14 -9.02
CA ASN A 68 13.79 5.44 -9.49
C ASN A 68 12.97 6.19 -8.43
N SER A 69 12.46 5.48 -7.42
CA SER A 69 11.59 6.02 -6.37
C SER A 69 11.96 5.48 -5.00
N ASP A 70 11.41 6.12 -3.95
CA ASP A 70 11.55 5.64 -2.57
C ASP A 70 10.86 4.30 -2.35
N VAL A 71 9.73 4.05 -3.01
CA VAL A 71 8.99 2.77 -2.94
C VAL A 71 9.80 1.64 -3.57
N GLY A 72 10.36 1.88 -4.76
CA GLY A 72 11.29 0.92 -5.38
C GLY A 72 12.51 0.64 -4.50
N THR A 73 13.07 1.68 -3.89
CA THR A 73 14.17 1.55 -2.93
C THR A 73 13.76 0.70 -1.71
N LEU A 74 12.57 0.91 -1.17
CA LEU A 74 12.01 0.12 -0.06
C LEU A 74 11.89 -1.36 -0.43
N HIS A 75 11.34 -1.67 -1.61
CA HIS A 75 11.23 -3.04 -2.12
C HIS A 75 12.60 -3.70 -2.29
N GLY A 76 13.57 -2.96 -2.84
CA GLY A 76 14.97 -3.42 -2.95
C GLY A 76 15.59 -3.73 -1.61
N VAL A 77 15.37 -2.89 -0.60
CA VAL A 77 15.82 -3.13 0.78
C VAL A 77 15.20 -4.40 1.37
N PHE A 78 13.90 -4.63 1.20
CA PHE A 78 13.27 -5.87 1.66
C PHE A 78 13.81 -7.10 0.93
N HIS A 79 14.10 -6.98 -0.36
CA HIS A 79 14.72 -8.08 -1.11
C HIS A 79 16.15 -8.37 -0.60
N LEU A 80 16.97 -7.35 -0.38
CA LEU A 80 18.30 -7.54 0.21
C LEU A 80 18.22 -8.21 1.59
N LEU A 81 17.30 -7.78 2.46
CA LEU A 81 17.09 -8.42 3.77
C LEU A 81 16.69 -9.88 3.63
N ARG A 82 15.87 -10.23 2.62
CA ARG A 82 15.51 -11.61 2.33
C ARG A 82 16.70 -12.44 1.87
N LEU A 83 17.57 -11.89 1.01
CA LEU A 83 18.81 -12.57 0.61
C LEU A 83 19.70 -12.88 1.82
N VAL A 84 19.86 -11.92 2.74
CA VAL A 84 20.58 -12.12 4.00
C VAL A 84 19.91 -13.20 4.85
N GLN A 85 18.60 -13.12 5.05
CA GLN A 85 17.82 -14.07 5.85
C GLN A 85 17.90 -15.49 5.32
N THR A 86 17.94 -15.65 4.00
CA THR A 86 18.02 -16.97 3.32
C THR A 86 19.45 -17.37 2.99
N THR A 87 20.45 -16.69 3.56
CA THR A 87 21.87 -16.98 3.38
C THR A 87 22.33 -17.07 1.92
N GLN A 88 21.71 -16.26 1.04
CA GLN A 88 22.13 -16.19 -0.35
C GLN A 88 23.47 -15.48 -0.49
N PRO A 89 24.36 -15.91 -1.42
CA PRO A 89 25.63 -15.24 -1.65
C PRO A 89 25.40 -13.82 -2.18
N LEU A 90 26.15 -12.85 -1.61
CA LEU A 90 26.06 -11.45 -1.98
C LEU A 90 27.29 -10.94 -2.75
N ALA A 91 28.34 -11.78 -2.87
CA ALA A 91 29.63 -11.38 -3.47
C ALA A 91 29.50 -10.98 -4.95
N ASP A 92 28.59 -11.62 -5.67
CA ASP A 92 28.39 -11.37 -7.11
C ASP A 92 26.93 -11.01 -7.43
N VAL A 93 26.22 -10.43 -6.43
CA VAL A 93 24.81 -10.09 -6.63
C VAL A 93 24.67 -9.01 -7.71
N ASP A 94 23.88 -9.30 -8.73
CA ASP A 94 23.42 -8.37 -9.76
C ASP A 94 21.98 -8.68 -10.11
N LEU A 95 21.07 -8.05 -9.39
CA LEU A 95 19.62 -8.28 -9.52
C LEU A 95 18.94 -7.01 -9.99
N ARG A 96 18.08 -7.19 -10.96
CA ARG A 96 17.27 -6.12 -11.53
C ARG A 96 15.83 -6.62 -11.61
N GLN A 97 14.92 -6.02 -10.86
CA GLN A 97 13.54 -6.49 -10.76
C GLN A 97 12.54 -5.35 -10.84
N SER A 98 11.44 -5.62 -11.52
CA SER A 98 10.25 -4.78 -11.59
C SER A 98 9.00 -5.64 -11.50
N PRO A 99 7.96 -5.22 -10.75
CA PRO A 99 6.73 -5.98 -10.64
C PRO A 99 6.03 -6.14 -12.00
N LYS A 100 5.66 -7.37 -12.36
CA LYS A 100 4.88 -7.65 -13.57
C LYS A 100 3.39 -7.31 -13.40
N ILE A 101 2.88 -7.41 -12.17
CA ILE A 101 1.49 -7.09 -11.82
C ILE A 101 1.49 -5.73 -11.12
N GLN A 102 0.77 -4.76 -11.71
CA GLN A 102 0.77 -3.38 -11.21
C GLN A 102 -0.06 -3.20 -9.93
N ARG A 103 -1.15 -3.94 -9.78
CA ARG A 103 -2.03 -3.84 -8.61
C ARG A 103 -2.02 -5.15 -7.83
N ARG A 104 -1.50 -5.10 -6.62
CA ARG A 104 -1.36 -6.22 -5.69
C ARG A 104 -2.06 -5.83 -4.40
N VAL A 105 -3.38 -6.02 -4.39
CA VAL A 105 -4.28 -5.48 -3.38
C VAL A 105 -4.81 -6.59 -2.49
N LEU A 106 -4.74 -6.40 -1.18
CA LEU A 106 -5.45 -7.23 -0.22
C LEU A 106 -6.88 -6.71 -0.05
N ASN A 107 -7.83 -7.63 0.02
CA ASN A 107 -9.22 -7.32 0.25
C ASN A 107 -9.63 -7.79 1.65
N HIS A 108 -9.81 -6.85 2.56
CA HIS A 108 -10.31 -7.10 3.90
C HIS A 108 -11.84 -7.24 3.89
N TRP A 109 -12.34 -8.13 4.72
CA TRP A 109 -13.78 -8.31 4.93
C TRP A 109 -14.20 -7.78 6.30
N ASP A 110 -13.60 -6.67 6.68
CA ASP A 110 -13.74 -6.03 7.98
C ASP A 110 -14.98 -5.12 8.01
N ASN A 111 -15.78 -5.24 9.05
CA ASN A 111 -16.96 -4.41 9.26
C ASN A 111 -16.66 -3.21 10.17
N LEU A 112 -17.54 -2.20 10.13
CA LEU A 112 -17.36 -0.97 10.91
C LEU A 112 -17.52 -1.18 12.42
N ASP A 113 -18.19 -2.27 12.83
CA ASP A 113 -18.33 -2.72 14.22
C ASP A 113 -17.16 -3.59 14.73
N ARG A 114 -16.12 -3.75 13.88
CA ARG A 114 -14.94 -4.60 14.08
C ARG A 114 -15.15 -6.10 13.93
N SER A 115 -16.33 -6.57 13.63
CA SER A 115 -16.48 -7.96 13.19
C SER A 115 -15.85 -8.17 11.81
N VAL A 116 -15.52 -9.42 11.49
CA VAL A 116 -14.99 -9.81 10.18
C VAL A 116 -15.97 -10.77 9.52
N GLU A 117 -16.19 -10.61 8.23
CA GLU A 117 -17.14 -11.35 7.43
C GLU A 117 -18.57 -11.18 8.00
N ARG A 118 -19.20 -12.25 8.42
CA ARG A 118 -20.53 -12.26 9.07
C ARG A 118 -20.42 -12.41 10.59
N GLY A 119 -19.29 -12.01 11.17
CA GLY A 119 -19.02 -12.06 12.60
C GLY A 119 -18.29 -13.32 13.09
N TYR A 120 -18.13 -14.34 12.26
CA TYR A 120 -17.49 -15.60 12.66
C TYR A 120 -15.97 -15.66 12.42
N ALA A 121 -15.43 -14.74 11.64
CA ALA A 121 -14.01 -14.78 11.22
C ALA A 121 -13.07 -13.94 12.10
N GLY A 122 -13.49 -13.63 13.32
CA GLY A 122 -12.68 -12.90 14.29
C GLY A 122 -12.92 -11.39 14.32
N GLN A 123 -11.88 -10.64 14.69
CA GLN A 123 -11.97 -9.18 14.82
C GLN A 123 -11.07 -8.47 13.82
N SER A 124 -11.57 -7.34 13.30
CA SER A 124 -10.85 -6.43 12.44
C SER A 124 -9.55 -5.94 13.08
N LEU A 125 -8.52 -5.81 12.25
CA LEU A 125 -7.31 -5.10 12.64
C LEU A 125 -7.60 -3.62 12.93
N TRP A 126 -8.56 -3.03 12.18
CA TRP A 126 -8.92 -1.61 12.27
C TRP A 126 -9.85 -1.36 13.45
N ASP A 127 -9.44 -0.51 14.40
CA ASP A 127 -10.30 -0.03 15.46
C ASP A 127 -10.98 1.27 15.03
N TRP A 128 -12.09 1.12 14.28
CA TRP A 128 -12.85 2.25 13.77
C TRP A 128 -13.38 3.20 14.85
N GLN A 129 -13.53 2.74 16.10
CA GLN A 129 -14.02 3.56 17.19
C GLN A 129 -12.93 4.49 17.72
N LYS A 130 -11.67 4.02 17.74
CA LYS A 130 -10.53 4.82 18.21
C LYS A 130 -9.94 5.73 17.15
N LEU A 131 -10.13 5.40 15.87
CA LEU A 131 -9.72 6.24 14.75
C LEU A 131 -10.56 7.52 14.67
N PRO A 132 -9.97 8.66 14.24
CA PRO A 132 -8.57 8.88 13.89
C PRO A 132 -7.68 9.22 15.09
N GLY A 133 -8.25 9.36 16.30
CA GLY A 133 -7.57 9.88 17.50
C GLY A 133 -6.45 8.98 18.03
N TRP A 134 -6.45 7.68 17.68
CA TRP A 134 -5.40 6.76 18.06
C TRP A 134 -5.08 5.78 16.94
N LEU A 135 -3.80 5.72 16.58
CA LEU A 135 -3.25 4.82 15.58
C LEU A 135 -2.50 3.68 16.27
N ASP A 136 -3.04 2.46 16.21
CA ASP A 136 -2.38 1.29 16.77
C ASP A 136 -1.04 1.05 16.05
N PRO A 137 0.08 0.84 16.78
CA PRO A 137 1.36 0.49 16.17
C PRO A 137 1.32 -0.71 15.21
N ARG A 138 0.36 -1.63 15.40
CA ARG A 138 0.13 -2.77 14.51
C ARG A 138 -0.22 -2.35 13.07
N TYR A 139 -0.79 -1.15 12.85
CA TYR A 139 -1.06 -0.66 11.49
C TYR A 139 0.25 -0.42 10.73
N THR A 140 1.26 0.11 11.41
CA THR A 140 2.61 0.25 10.86
C THR A 140 3.27 -1.11 10.60
N ASP A 141 3.11 -2.07 11.52
CA ASP A 141 3.65 -3.42 11.34
C ASP A 141 2.96 -4.15 10.17
N TYR A 142 1.64 -3.99 10.04
CA TYR A 142 0.87 -4.48 8.89
C TYR A 142 1.38 -3.89 7.57
N ALA A 143 1.53 -2.56 7.50
CA ALA A 143 2.00 -1.88 6.30
C ALA A 143 3.41 -2.36 5.90
N ARG A 144 4.31 -2.46 6.88
CA ARG A 144 5.68 -2.95 6.67
C ARG A 144 5.71 -4.40 6.19
N ALA A 145 4.93 -5.28 6.82
CA ALA A 145 4.85 -6.69 6.44
C ALA A 145 4.35 -6.86 5.01
N ASN A 146 3.29 -6.14 4.64
CA ASN A 146 2.73 -6.18 3.29
C ASN A 146 3.68 -5.61 2.23
N ALA A 147 4.32 -4.48 2.50
CA ALA A 147 5.33 -3.92 1.60
C ALA A 147 6.52 -4.87 1.40
N SER A 148 6.88 -5.65 2.43
CA SER A 148 7.99 -6.62 2.33
C SER A 148 7.77 -7.74 1.32
N ILE A 149 6.52 -7.99 0.95
CA ILE A 149 6.13 -8.97 -0.08
C ILE A 149 5.56 -8.29 -1.35
N GLY A 150 5.67 -6.97 -1.43
CA GLY A 150 5.31 -6.19 -2.60
C GLY A 150 3.81 -5.88 -2.74
N ILE A 151 3.00 -6.03 -1.70
CA ILE A 151 1.61 -5.55 -1.69
C ILE A 151 1.60 -4.03 -1.74
N ASN A 152 0.80 -3.45 -2.63
CA ASN A 152 0.72 -2.00 -2.86
C ASN A 152 -0.69 -1.42 -2.72
N GLY A 153 -1.64 -2.19 -2.20
CA GLY A 153 -2.98 -1.72 -1.93
C GLY A 153 -3.70 -2.55 -0.88
N THR A 154 -4.66 -1.93 -0.20
CA THR A 154 -5.52 -2.60 0.78
C THR A 154 -6.93 -2.03 0.72
N VAL A 155 -7.94 -2.90 0.55
CA VAL A 155 -9.35 -2.54 0.75
C VAL A 155 -9.67 -2.67 2.23
N LEU A 156 -10.09 -1.59 2.88
CA LEU A 156 -10.20 -1.54 4.34
C LEU A 156 -11.45 -2.21 4.91
N ASN A 157 -12.51 -2.36 4.10
CA ASN A 157 -13.81 -2.78 4.60
C ASN A 157 -14.43 -3.89 3.74
N ASN A 158 -15.34 -4.63 4.36
CA ASN A 158 -16.05 -5.75 3.78
C ASN A 158 -16.69 -5.38 2.43
N VAL A 159 -16.69 -6.31 1.49
CA VAL A 159 -17.37 -6.17 0.19
C VAL A 159 -18.89 -5.95 0.35
N ASN A 160 -19.49 -6.49 1.41
CA ASN A 160 -20.88 -6.19 1.82
C ASN A 160 -21.01 -4.82 2.49
N ALA A 161 -20.22 -3.85 2.07
CA ALA A 161 -19.98 -2.58 2.72
C ALA A 161 -21.26 -1.95 3.30
N ASN A 162 -21.12 -1.42 4.50
CA ASN A 162 -22.09 -0.46 5.02
C ASN A 162 -21.86 0.88 4.33
N ALA A 163 -22.90 1.49 3.79
CA ALA A 163 -22.81 2.78 3.09
C ALA A 163 -22.19 3.89 3.96
N LEU A 164 -22.32 3.79 5.29
CA LEU A 164 -21.69 4.73 6.25
C LEU A 164 -20.17 4.83 6.09
N SER A 165 -19.50 3.82 5.54
CA SER A 165 -18.06 3.88 5.24
C SER A 165 -17.66 5.04 4.32
N LEU A 166 -18.61 5.56 3.54
CA LEU A 166 -18.43 6.70 2.62
C LEU A 166 -18.83 8.05 3.23
N THR A 167 -19.21 8.10 4.51
CA THR A 167 -19.50 9.37 5.18
C THR A 167 -18.21 10.10 5.61
N PRO A 168 -18.25 11.45 5.77
CA PRO A 168 -17.10 12.23 6.22
C PRO A 168 -16.40 11.67 7.45
N MET A 169 -17.17 11.23 8.45
CA MET A 169 -16.65 10.63 9.69
C MET A 169 -15.78 9.39 9.42
N TYR A 170 -16.19 8.50 8.53
CA TYR A 170 -15.41 7.31 8.20
C TYR A 170 -14.31 7.57 7.18
N LEU A 171 -14.50 8.56 6.28
CA LEU A 171 -13.44 9.01 5.37
C LEU A 171 -12.24 9.60 6.13
N GLU A 172 -12.49 10.37 7.20
CA GLU A 172 -11.43 10.87 8.08
C GLU A 172 -10.65 9.73 8.74
N LYS A 173 -11.34 8.68 9.20
CA LYS A 173 -10.71 7.49 9.77
C LYS A 173 -9.90 6.70 8.74
N ALA A 174 -10.44 6.55 7.54
CA ALA A 174 -9.72 5.92 6.43
C ALA A 174 -8.49 6.75 6.01
N ALA A 175 -8.57 8.07 6.04
CA ALA A 175 -7.44 8.96 5.77
C ALA A 175 -6.32 8.80 6.81
N ALA A 176 -6.67 8.61 8.08
CA ALA A 176 -5.70 8.32 9.12
C ALA A 176 -4.96 7.00 8.86
N LEU A 177 -5.66 5.94 8.44
CA LEU A 177 -5.04 4.68 8.01
C LEU A 177 -4.18 4.88 6.76
N ALA A 178 -4.66 5.63 5.77
CA ALA A 178 -3.91 5.95 4.56
C ALA A 178 -2.58 6.65 4.88
N SER A 179 -2.55 7.53 5.88
CA SER A 179 -1.31 8.20 6.31
C SER A 179 -0.25 7.24 6.85
N VAL A 180 -0.67 6.14 7.50
CA VAL A 180 0.24 5.09 7.97
C VAL A 180 0.72 4.19 6.82
N MET A 181 -0.14 3.94 5.82
CA MET A 181 0.15 3.04 4.70
C MET A 181 1.05 3.70 3.63
N ARG A 182 0.87 4.99 3.39
CA ARG A 182 1.54 5.77 2.34
C ARG A 182 3.06 5.67 2.35
N PRO A 183 3.77 5.76 3.49
CA PRO A 183 5.23 5.61 3.53
C PRO A 183 5.74 4.24 3.06
N TYR A 184 4.85 3.25 3.01
CA TYR A 184 5.14 1.89 2.55
C TYR A 184 4.69 1.63 1.11
N GLY A 185 4.25 2.66 0.38
CA GLY A 185 3.77 2.55 -1.00
C GLY A 185 2.41 1.83 -1.12
N ILE A 186 1.65 1.72 -0.03
CA ILE A 186 0.36 1.04 -0.01
C ILE A 186 -0.75 2.08 -0.09
N ARG A 187 -1.58 1.99 -1.14
CA ARG A 187 -2.78 2.80 -1.30
C ARG A 187 -3.98 2.16 -0.60
N VAL A 188 -4.83 3.00 -0.06
CA VAL A 188 -6.09 2.58 0.56
C VAL A 188 -7.20 2.55 -0.49
N TYR A 189 -8.00 1.51 -0.43
CA TYR A 189 -9.23 1.30 -1.20
C TYR A 189 -10.41 1.15 -0.24
N LEU A 190 -11.61 1.43 -0.69
CA LEU A 190 -12.84 1.17 0.06
C LEU A 190 -13.80 0.33 -0.78
N SER A 191 -14.49 -0.58 -0.12
CA SER A 191 -15.68 -1.19 -0.71
C SER A 191 -16.83 -0.20 -0.66
N ALA A 192 -17.50 -0.02 -1.79
CA ALA A 192 -18.65 0.85 -1.92
C ALA A 192 -19.93 0.03 -2.18
N ARG A 193 -20.97 0.33 -1.41
CA ARG A 193 -22.27 -0.27 -1.60
C ARG A 193 -22.97 0.39 -2.79
N PHE A 194 -23.51 -0.41 -3.71
CA PHE A 194 -24.18 0.08 -4.92
C PHE A 194 -25.36 1.02 -4.58
N SER A 195 -26.10 0.70 -3.51
CA SER A 195 -27.25 1.49 -3.03
C SER A 195 -26.90 2.70 -2.16
N ALA A 196 -25.62 3.04 -2.01
CA ALA A 196 -25.20 4.19 -1.19
C ALA A 196 -25.88 5.53 -1.56
N PRO A 197 -26.20 5.84 -2.84
CA PRO A 197 -26.97 7.04 -3.17
C PRO A 197 -28.34 7.10 -2.49
N ILE A 198 -28.99 5.97 -2.28
CA ILE A 198 -30.27 5.90 -1.55
C ILE A 198 -30.01 6.01 -0.04
N GLU A 199 -29.09 5.20 0.49
CA GLU A 199 -28.92 4.99 1.94
C GLU A 199 -28.33 6.21 2.66
N ILE A 200 -27.41 6.91 2.02
CA ILE A 200 -26.73 8.09 2.60
C ILE A 200 -26.84 9.33 1.72
N GLY A 201 -27.30 9.20 0.48
CA GLY A 201 -27.51 10.32 -0.43
C GLY A 201 -28.91 10.87 -0.43
N GLY A 202 -29.89 10.15 0.16
CA GLY A 202 -31.29 10.54 0.19
C GLY A 202 -31.97 10.52 -1.19
N LEU A 203 -31.39 9.83 -2.18
CA LEU A 203 -31.98 9.70 -3.50
C LEU A 203 -33.03 8.59 -3.52
N ALA A 204 -34.03 8.70 -4.41
CA ALA A 204 -35.08 7.71 -4.56
C ALA A 204 -34.62 6.44 -5.31
N THR A 205 -33.47 6.50 -5.99
CA THR A 205 -32.96 5.44 -6.85
C THR A 205 -31.43 5.35 -6.77
N ALA A 206 -30.89 4.20 -7.14
CA ALA A 206 -29.46 4.02 -7.40
C ALA A 206 -29.20 3.63 -8.88
N ASP A 207 -30.16 3.88 -9.78
CA ASP A 207 -29.98 3.64 -11.22
C ASP A 207 -28.73 4.39 -11.74
N PRO A 208 -27.73 3.69 -12.27
CA PRO A 208 -26.47 4.32 -12.69
C PRO A 208 -26.63 5.30 -13.86
N LEU A 209 -27.75 5.25 -14.58
CA LEU A 209 -28.07 6.20 -15.65
C LEU A 209 -28.90 7.39 -15.18
N ASP A 210 -29.36 7.42 -13.93
CA ASP A 210 -30.04 8.59 -13.38
C ASP A 210 -29.04 9.73 -13.18
N PRO A 211 -29.29 10.95 -13.73
CA PRO A 211 -28.36 12.07 -13.63
C PRO A 211 -28.08 12.53 -12.20
N ALA A 212 -29.01 12.35 -11.26
CA ALA A 212 -28.79 12.69 -9.85
C ALA A 212 -27.86 11.69 -9.19
N VAL A 213 -27.97 10.39 -9.51
CA VAL A 213 -27.07 9.34 -9.06
C VAL A 213 -25.66 9.55 -9.59
N GLN A 214 -25.53 9.90 -10.88
CA GLN A 214 -24.22 10.20 -11.48
C GLN A 214 -23.54 11.41 -10.82
N ARG A 215 -24.28 12.49 -10.56
CA ARG A 215 -23.75 13.65 -9.82
C ARG A 215 -23.36 13.28 -8.40
N TRP A 216 -24.18 12.52 -7.69
CA TRP A 216 -23.89 12.09 -6.33
C TRP A 216 -22.59 11.29 -6.26
N TRP A 217 -22.38 10.33 -7.16
CA TRP A 217 -21.13 9.55 -7.21
C TRP A 217 -19.93 10.42 -7.56
N LYS A 218 -20.08 11.35 -8.51
CA LYS A 218 -19.02 12.29 -8.84
C LYS A 218 -18.61 13.11 -7.62
N ASP A 219 -19.58 13.71 -6.94
CA ASP A 219 -19.33 14.54 -5.76
C ASP A 219 -18.73 13.73 -4.62
N LYS A 220 -19.19 12.48 -4.45
CA LYS A 220 -18.67 11.55 -3.45
C LYS A 220 -17.21 11.14 -3.74
N VAL A 221 -16.86 10.88 -4.98
CA VAL A 221 -15.47 10.59 -5.39
C VAL A 221 -14.59 11.82 -5.17
N ASP A 222 -15.05 13.00 -5.55
CA ASP A 222 -14.32 14.26 -5.30
C ASP A 222 -14.12 14.48 -3.78
N GLU A 223 -15.11 14.13 -2.95
CA GLU A 223 -15.00 14.18 -1.50
C GLU A 223 -13.96 13.19 -0.98
N ILE A 224 -13.98 11.92 -1.44
CA ILE A 224 -13.00 10.91 -1.03
C ILE A 224 -11.56 11.38 -1.32
N TYR A 225 -11.31 11.91 -2.52
CA TYR A 225 -9.97 12.41 -2.88
C TYR A 225 -9.54 13.66 -2.10
N ARG A 226 -10.48 14.44 -1.53
CA ARG A 226 -10.12 15.51 -0.58
C ARG A 226 -9.58 14.97 0.74
N TYR A 227 -10.15 13.85 1.24
CA TYR A 227 -9.66 13.18 2.44
C TYR A 227 -8.39 12.37 2.20
N ILE A 228 -8.33 11.68 1.05
CA ILE A 228 -7.27 10.72 0.70
C ILE A 228 -6.77 11.03 -0.72
N PRO A 229 -5.83 11.97 -0.88
CA PRO A 229 -5.38 12.42 -2.22
C PRO A 229 -4.78 11.31 -3.10
N ASP A 230 -4.23 10.27 -2.49
CA ASP A 230 -3.66 9.10 -3.14
C ASP A 230 -4.57 7.86 -3.08
N PHE A 231 -5.88 8.08 -2.94
CA PHE A 231 -6.87 6.99 -2.89
C PHE A 231 -6.73 6.02 -4.06
N GLY A 232 -6.72 4.72 -3.76
CA GLY A 232 -6.47 3.68 -4.75
C GLY A 232 -7.66 3.38 -5.65
N GLY A 233 -8.88 3.49 -5.12
CA GLY A 233 -10.11 3.24 -5.86
C GLY A 233 -11.20 2.59 -5.02
N LEU A 234 -12.32 2.31 -5.67
CA LEU A 234 -13.48 1.65 -5.09
C LEU A 234 -13.56 0.19 -5.55
N LEU A 235 -13.88 -0.70 -4.61
CA LEU A 235 -14.38 -2.03 -4.88
C LEU A 235 -15.90 -2.00 -4.75
N VAL A 236 -16.62 -2.33 -5.81
CA VAL A 236 -18.08 -2.28 -5.82
C VAL A 236 -18.64 -3.68 -5.79
N LYS A 237 -19.47 -3.97 -4.79
CA LYS A 237 -20.33 -5.17 -4.81
C LYS A 237 -21.69 -4.78 -5.38
N ALA A 238 -22.11 -5.54 -6.39
CA ALA A 238 -23.37 -5.34 -7.08
C ALA A 238 -24.00 -6.70 -7.39
N ASN A 239 -25.33 -6.78 -7.23
CA ASN A 239 -26.17 -7.92 -7.60
C ASN A 239 -25.69 -9.28 -7.06
N SER A 240 -25.36 -9.33 -5.76
CA SER A 240 -24.92 -10.55 -5.09
C SER A 240 -25.36 -10.55 -3.63
N GLU A 241 -25.81 -11.68 -3.11
CA GLU A 241 -26.20 -11.88 -1.70
C GLU A 241 -27.19 -10.82 -1.18
N GLY A 242 -28.20 -10.48 -2.00
CA GLY A 242 -29.20 -9.47 -1.66
C GLY A 242 -28.72 -8.03 -1.78
N GLN A 243 -27.50 -7.79 -2.28
CA GLN A 243 -27.05 -6.44 -2.61
C GLN A 243 -27.60 -6.04 -3.98
N PRO A 244 -28.17 -4.83 -4.12
CA PRO A 244 -28.66 -4.36 -5.42
C PRO A 244 -27.51 -4.13 -6.41
N GLY A 245 -27.85 -4.18 -7.69
CA GLY A 245 -26.93 -3.97 -8.78
C GLY A 245 -27.59 -3.32 -9.99
N PRO A 246 -26.85 -3.09 -11.07
CA PRO A 246 -27.39 -2.50 -12.30
C PRO A 246 -28.58 -3.25 -12.85
N GLN A 247 -28.62 -4.58 -12.71
CA GLN A 247 -29.70 -5.44 -13.21
C GLN A 247 -31.06 -5.14 -12.56
N ASP A 248 -31.11 -4.66 -11.31
CA ASP A 248 -32.35 -4.25 -10.65
C ASP A 248 -33.00 -3.04 -11.32
N TYR A 249 -32.24 -2.35 -12.17
CA TYR A 249 -32.68 -1.19 -12.98
C TYR A 249 -32.72 -1.52 -14.48
N GLY A 250 -32.66 -2.80 -14.86
CA GLY A 250 -32.63 -3.22 -16.27
C GLY A 250 -31.36 -2.80 -17.01
N ARG A 251 -30.21 -2.67 -16.30
CA ARG A 251 -28.90 -2.30 -16.85
C ARG A 251 -27.96 -3.48 -16.86
N SER A 252 -26.93 -3.41 -17.71
CA SER A 252 -25.76 -4.31 -17.69
C SER A 252 -24.63 -3.69 -16.83
N HIS A 253 -23.69 -4.55 -16.46
CA HIS A 253 -22.43 -4.08 -15.84
C HIS A 253 -21.55 -3.37 -16.83
#